data_5a5b13aa5876c0703f9c2fbd66cad83e
#
_entry.id   5a5b13aa5876c0703f9c2fbd66cad83e
#
_cell.length_a   1.000
_cell.length_b   1.000
_cell.length_c   1.000
_cell.angle_alpha   90.00
_cell.angle_beta   90.00
_cell.angle_gamma   90.00
#
_symmetry.space_group_name_H-M   'P 1'
#
loop_
_entity.id
_entity.type
_entity.pdbx_description
1 polymer ?
#
loop_
_entity_poly.entity_id
_entity_poly.type
_entity_poly.pdbx_seq_one_letter_code
_entity_poly.pdbx_strand_id
1 'polypeptide(L)' 'MKYEYEDVHMLFKKMAVDTKELWNTMSKVDELLHDPEFEETMKTFSWDELETLDRFFRIYHKYALELREVM' A
#
# COMPACT_ATOMS: atom_id res chain seq x y z
N MET A 1 17.05 2.75 -6.22
CA MET A 1 15.65 2.72 -6.65
C MET A 1 14.83 3.70 -5.85
N LYS A 2 13.78 4.24 -6.43
CA LYS A 2 12.89 5.20 -5.78
C LYS A 2 12.15 4.59 -4.58
N TYR A 3 11.83 3.29 -4.67
CA TYR A 3 11.09 2.60 -3.62
C TYR A 3 11.89 1.43 -3.08
N GLU A 4 12.06 1.41 -1.76
CA GLU A 4 12.65 0.28 -1.05
C GLU A 4 11.54 -0.55 -0.42
N TYR A 5 11.70 -1.88 -0.38
CA TYR A 5 10.68 -2.75 0.20
C TYR A 5 10.34 -2.37 1.65
N GLU A 6 11.37 -2.05 2.45
CA GLU A 6 11.15 -1.70 3.86
C GLU A 6 10.25 -0.48 4.02
N ASP A 7 10.45 0.54 3.17
CA ASP A 7 9.64 1.75 3.21
C ASP A 7 8.20 1.46 2.79
N VAL A 8 8.02 0.65 1.75
CA VAL A 8 6.70 0.24 1.28
C VAL A 8 6.00 -0.58 2.35
N HIS A 9 6.70 -1.54 2.95
CA HIS A 9 6.15 -2.39 4.00
C HIS A 9 5.69 -1.56 5.21
N MET A 10 6.51 -0.59 5.63
CA MET A 10 6.15 0.28 6.75
C MET A 10 4.93 1.14 6.45
N LEU A 11 4.82 1.65 5.23
CA LEU A 11 3.66 2.44 4.82
C LEU A 11 2.38 1.61 4.87
N PHE A 12 2.40 0.40 4.32
CA PHE A 12 1.24 -0.49 4.36
C PHE A 12 0.92 -0.93 5.77
N LYS A 13 1.93 -1.21 6.58
CA LYS A 13 1.74 -1.59 7.98
C LYS A 13 1.08 -0.45 8.76
N LYS A 14 1.52 0.77 8.54
CA LYS A 14 0.92 1.94 9.17
C LYS A 14 -0.55 2.07 8.81
N MET A 15 -0.90 1.86 7.55
CA MET A 15 -2.29 1.87 7.10
C MET A 15 -3.13 0.83 7.87
N ALA A 16 -2.57 -0.36 8.13
CA ALA A 16 -3.30 -1.45 8.76
C ALA A 16 -3.50 -1.27 10.27
N VAL A 17 -2.61 -0.53 10.95
CA VAL A 17 -2.62 -0.45 12.43
C VAL A 17 -2.92 0.94 12.99
N ASP A 18 -2.68 1.99 12.23
CA ASP A 18 -2.86 3.36 12.71
C ASP A 18 -4.17 3.95 12.18
N THR A 19 -5.22 3.86 12.99
CA THR A 19 -6.55 4.34 12.60
C THR A 19 -6.64 5.86 12.51
N LYS A 20 -5.79 6.59 13.24
CA LYS A 20 -5.81 8.07 13.24
C LYS A 20 -5.25 8.63 11.92
N GLU A 21 -4.27 7.94 11.35
CA GLU A 21 -3.60 8.35 10.12
C GLU A 21 -4.10 7.59 8.89
N LEU A 22 -5.14 6.77 9.08
CA LEU A 22 -5.61 5.86 8.05
C LEU A 22 -5.81 6.54 6.69
N TRP A 23 -6.58 7.62 6.65
CA TRP A 23 -6.92 8.27 5.39
C TRP A 23 -5.72 8.94 4.73
N ASN A 24 -4.84 9.56 5.53
CA ASN A 24 -3.61 10.15 4.99
C ASN A 24 -2.70 9.08 4.42
N THR A 25 -2.58 7.96 5.13
CA THR A 25 -1.74 6.84 4.69
C THR A 25 -2.32 6.20 3.44
N MET A 26 -3.64 6.06 3.35
CA MET A 26 -4.29 5.51 2.17
C MET A 26 -4.07 6.39 0.93
N SER A 27 -4.06 7.72 1.09
CA SER A 27 -3.75 8.62 -0.02
C SER A 27 -2.33 8.36 -0.55
N LYS A 28 -1.37 8.14 0.34
CA LYS A 28 0.00 7.83 -0.05
C LYS A 28 0.11 6.47 -0.73
N VAL A 29 -0.62 5.48 -0.23
CA VAL A 29 -0.68 4.16 -0.85
C VAL A 29 -1.29 4.25 -2.24
N ASP A 30 -2.36 5.03 -2.39
CA ASP A 30 -3.01 5.23 -3.67
C ASP A 30 -2.06 5.85 -4.69
N GLU A 31 -1.33 6.91 -4.30
CA GLU A 31 -0.32 7.52 -5.16
C GLU A 31 0.76 6.52 -5.57
N LEU A 32 1.21 5.71 -4.61
CA LEU A 32 2.21 4.68 -4.84
C LEU A 32 1.74 3.67 -5.88
N LEU A 33 0.51 3.18 -5.73
CA LEU A 33 -0.05 2.16 -6.62
C LEU A 33 -0.29 2.67 -8.04
N HIS A 34 -0.43 3.98 -8.22
CA HIS A 34 -0.60 4.59 -9.54
C HIS A 34 0.72 5.05 -10.16
N ASP A 35 1.85 4.85 -9.47
CA ASP A 35 3.17 5.25 -9.97
C ASP A 35 3.76 4.12 -10.82
N PRO A 36 4.05 4.36 -12.12
CA PRO A 36 4.66 3.32 -12.98
C PRO A 36 6.00 2.81 -12.45
N GLU A 37 6.78 3.65 -11.78
CA GLU A 37 8.05 3.22 -11.20
C GLU A 37 7.86 2.19 -10.10
N PHE A 38 6.79 2.31 -9.33
CA PHE A 38 6.49 1.33 -8.29
C PHE A 38 6.14 -0.03 -8.90
N GLU A 39 5.37 -0.03 -9.97
CA GLU A 39 5.03 -1.26 -10.68
C GLU A 39 6.28 -2.00 -11.15
N GLU A 40 7.25 -1.27 -11.71
CA GLU A 40 8.53 -1.86 -12.10
C GLU A 40 9.32 -2.33 -10.88
N THR A 41 9.29 -1.59 -9.79
CA THR A 41 9.98 -1.94 -8.55
C THR A 41 9.43 -3.23 -7.95
N MET A 42 8.11 -3.44 -8.00
CA MET A 42 7.49 -4.66 -7.48
C MET A 42 8.02 -5.91 -8.14
N LYS A 43 8.42 -5.83 -9.40
CA LYS A 43 8.98 -6.97 -10.12
C LYS A 43 10.33 -7.42 -9.56
N THR A 44 10.99 -6.56 -8.77
CA THR A 44 12.28 -6.86 -8.15
C THR A 44 12.13 -7.46 -6.75
N PHE A 45 10.93 -7.44 -6.19
CA PHE A 45 10.68 -7.97 -4.85
C PHE A 45 10.66 -9.50 -4.86
N SER A 46 11.08 -10.09 -3.73
CA SER A 46 11.04 -11.54 -3.55
C SER A 46 9.59 -12.03 -3.45
N TRP A 47 9.39 -13.33 -3.63
CA TRP A 47 8.06 -13.93 -3.50
C TRP A 47 7.46 -13.67 -2.11
N ASP A 48 8.27 -13.84 -1.05
CA ASP A 48 7.81 -13.61 0.33
C ASP A 48 7.41 -12.15 0.55
N GLU A 49 8.18 -11.22 -0.02
CA GLU A 49 7.88 -9.80 0.07
C GLU A 49 6.55 -9.47 -0.62
N LEU A 50 6.33 -10.02 -1.80
CA LEU A 50 5.08 -9.81 -2.53
C LEU A 50 3.89 -10.41 -1.80
N GLU A 51 4.05 -11.58 -1.19
CA GLU A 51 3.00 -12.22 -0.42
C GLU A 51 2.63 -11.37 0.80
N THR A 52 3.62 -10.80 1.47
CA THR A 52 3.37 -9.91 2.61
C THR A 52 2.59 -8.66 2.17
N LEU A 53 2.98 -8.05 1.06
CA LEU A 53 2.28 -6.88 0.54
C LEU A 53 0.86 -7.21 0.10
N ASP A 54 0.63 -8.42 -0.43
CA ASP A 54 -0.69 -8.84 -0.87
C ASP A 54 -1.71 -8.80 0.28
N ARG A 55 -1.29 -9.15 1.48
CA ARG A 55 -2.16 -9.09 2.65
C ARG A 55 -2.61 -7.65 2.92
N PHE A 56 -1.70 -6.70 2.77
CA PHE A 56 -2.02 -5.28 2.95
C PHE A 56 -2.85 -4.73 1.80
N PHE A 57 -2.63 -5.21 0.57
CA PHE A 57 -3.45 -4.82 -0.58
C PHE A 57 -4.92 -5.17 -0.35
N ARG A 58 -5.21 -6.29 0.28
CA ARG A 58 -6.57 -6.69 0.60
C ARG A 58 -7.22 -5.69 1.57
N ILE A 59 -6.46 -5.24 2.57
CA ILE A 59 -6.94 -4.21 3.50
C ILE A 59 -7.18 -2.89 2.76
N TYR A 60 -6.25 -2.50 1.90
CA TYR A 60 -6.38 -1.30 1.10
C TYR A 60 -7.66 -1.32 0.25
N HIS A 61 -7.92 -2.43 -0.43
CA HIS A 61 -9.12 -2.55 -1.27
C HIS A 61 -10.40 -2.44 -0.46
N LYS A 62 -10.41 -3.01 0.73
CA LYS A 62 -11.56 -2.92 1.62
C LYS A 62 -11.87 -1.46 1.98
N TYR A 63 -10.86 -0.73 2.39
CA TYR A 63 -11.05 0.68 2.76
C TYR A 63 -11.35 1.56 1.55
N ALA A 64 -10.78 1.25 0.41
CA ALA A 64 -11.06 1.99 -0.82
C ALA A 64 -12.53 1.88 -1.22
N LEU A 65 -13.13 0.70 -1.04
CA LEU A 65 -14.55 0.50 -1.30
C LEU A 65 -15.41 1.31 -0.31
N GLU A 66 -15.06 1.27 0.98
CA GLU A 66 -15.77 2.05 1.99
C GLU A 66 -15.70 3.55 1.70
N LEU A 67 -14.55 4.03 1.26
CA LEU A 67 -14.36 5.44 0.91
C LEU A 67 -15.25 5.84 -0.26
N ARG A 68 -15.40 4.98 -1.26
CA ARG A 68 -16.28 5.24 -2.40
C ARG A 68 -17.74 5.32 -1.99
N GLU A 69 -18.17 4.50 -1.06
CA GLU A 69 -19.55 4.50 -0.57
C GLU A 69 -19.88 5.76 0.23
N VAL A 70 -18.90 6.31 0.92
CA VAL A 70 -19.07 7.53 1.72
C VAL A 70 -19.03 8.78 0.85
N MET A 71 -18.31 8.75 -0.26
CA MET A 71 -18.20 9.87 -1.18
C MET A 71 -19.21 9.78 -2.30
#